data_0f8ca79743eb82d1fb9295aa267001a9
#
_entry.id   0f8ca79743eb82d1fb9295aa267001a9
#
_cell.length_a   1.000
_cell.length_b   1.000
_cell.length_c   1.000
_cell.angle_alpha   90.00
_cell.angle_beta   90.00
_cell.angle_gamma   90.00
#
_symmetry.space_group_name_H-M   'P 1'
#
loop_
_entity.id
_entity.type
_entity.pdbx_description
1 polymer ?
#
loop_
_entity_poly.entity_id
_entity_poly.type
_entity_poly.pdbx_seq_one_letter_code
_entity_poly.pdbx_strand_id
1 'polypeptide(L)'
;MLQRVAAIAVPGLAPFELGLVCEVFGIDRSDTGGPTFDLTVCTPEPGVLPMKTGLALTVPDGLEATQDADLVIALPFDASAEVPESVLDALRAARARGAWVMSICSGAFALAQAGLLDGRRCTTHWMYADDLARRYPRAEVDPAVLYVEDDGVITSAGTASGIDACLHLVRRELGARQAAAVARRMVVPPHRDGGQAQYVDTPLPCDADTLGPLLAWMVEHLDAELTVPDLAARALMSERTFARRFRAETG
;
A
#
# COMPACT_ATOMS: atom_id res chain seq x y z
N MET A 1 -6.88 10.01 20.48
CA MET A 1 -5.86 8.94 20.65
C MET A 1 -6.35 7.74 19.88
N LEU A 2 -5.55 7.13 19.07
CA LEU A 2 -5.93 6.02 18.19
C LEU A 2 -6.25 4.77 19.01
N GLN A 3 -7.52 4.36 19.04
CA GLN A 3 -8.00 3.17 19.75
C GLN A 3 -9.05 2.42 18.94
N ARG A 4 -10.08 3.10 18.43
CA ARG A 4 -11.16 2.48 17.65
C ARG A 4 -10.88 2.57 16.16
N VAL A 5 -10.86 1.42 15.48
CA VAL A 5 -10.56 1.29 14.06
C VAL A 5 -11.72 0.61 13.35
N ALA A 6 -12.26 1.26 12.33
CA ALA A 6 -13.26 0.67 11.45
C ALA A 6 -12.65 0.42 10.06
N ALA A 7 -12.72 -0.81 9.57
CA ALA A 7 -12.25 -1.20 8.25
C ALA A 7 -13.45 -1.51 7.35
N ILE A 8 -13.68 -0.66 6.35
CA ILE A 8 -14.80 -0.79 5.42
C ILE A 8 -14.43 -1.82 4.34
N ALA A 9 -15.20 -2.89 4.28
CA ALA A 9 -15.11 -3.94 3.30
C ALA A 9 -16.29 -3.86 2.32
N VAL A 10 -15.99 -3.97 1.03
CA VAL A 10 -16.99 -4.06 -0.05
C VAL A 10 -16.72 -5.30 -0.91
N PRO A 11 -17.66 -5.76 -1.74
CA PRO A 11 -17.47 -6.93 -2.61
C PRO A 11 -16.20 -6.81 -3.47
N GLY A 12 -15.49 -7.95 -3.64
CA GLY A 12 -14.20 -7.95 -4.34
C GLY A 12 -12.99 -7.64 -3.46
N LEU A 13 -13.18 -7.60 -2.14
CA LEU A 13 -12.11 -7.43 -1.15
C LEU A 13 -10.96 -8.41 -1.38
N ALA A 14 -9.73 -7.91 -1.33
CA ALA A 14 -8.54 -8.74 -1.37
C ALA A 14 -8.18 -9.24 0.05
N PRO A 15 -7.95 -10.56 0.23
CA PRO A 15 -7.76 -11.14 1.56
C PRO A 15 -6.46 -10.71 2.25
N PHE A 16 -5.41 -10.41 1.51
CA PHE A 16 -4.13 -10.01 2.09
C PHE A 16 -4.25 -8.69 2.85
N GLU A 17 -4.89 -7.71 2.27
CA GLU A 17 -5.06 -6.38 2.86
C GLU A 17 -6.01 -6.40 4.06
N LEU A 18 -7.03 -7.24 4.05
CA LEU A 18 -7.83 -7.50 5.23
C LEU A 18 -6.96 -8.12 6.33
N GLY A 19 -6.18 -9.15 5.98
CA GLY A 19 -5.28 -9.84 6.92
C GLY A 19 -4.29 -8.91 7.58
N LEU A 20 -3.66 -7.99 6.81
CA LEU A 20 -2.72 -7.03 7.39
C LEU A 20 -3.39 -6.05 8.36
N VAL A 21 -4.60 -5.59 8.07
CA VAL A 21 -5.37 -4.70 8.98
C VAL A 21 -5.75 -5.44 10.25
N CYS A 22 -6.24 -6.67 10.13
CA CYS A 22 -6.51 -7.55 11.26
C CYS A 22 -5.25 -7.81 12.09
N GLU A 23 -4.10 -8.05 11.44
CA GLU A 23 -2.83 -8.29 12.12
C GLU A 23 -2.36 -7.04 12.86
N VAL A 24 -2.41 -5.85 12.25
CA VAL A 24 -1.95 -4.62 12.91
C VAL A 24 -2.89 -4.19 14.03
N PHE A 25 -4.20 -4.18 13.79
CA PHE A 25 -5.19 -3.55 14.68
C PHE A 25 -6.10 -4.53 15.40
N GLY A 26 -6.17 -5.80 15.01
CA GLY A 26 -7.07 -6.79 15.60
C GLY A 26 -6.42 -7.71 16.62
N ILE A 27 -5.08 -7.79 16.65
CA ILE A 27 -4.36 -8.68 17.57
C ILE A 27 -4.06 -7.96 18.89
N ASP A 28 -4.46 -8.56 20.01
CA ASP A 28 -4.05 -8.11 21.34
C ASP A 28 -2.55 -8.34 21.56
N ARG A 29 -1.85 -7.27 21.92
CA ARG A 29 -0.40 -7.26 22.18
C ARG A 29 -0.04 -6.82 23.59
N SER A 30 -1.02 -6.79 24.48
CA SER A 30 -0.82 -6.40 25.89
C SER A 30 0.19 -7.29 26.61
N ASP A 31 0.29 -8.56 26.23
CA ASP A 31 1.25 -9.54 26.73
C ASP A 31 2.73 -9.14 26.53
N THR A 32 3.01 -8.33 25.51
CA THR A 32 4.34 -7.82 25.17
C THR A 32 4.49 -6.31 25.39
N GLY A 33 3.51 -5.67 26.03
CA GLY A 33 3.47 -4.21 26.25
C GLY A 33 3.25 -3.41 24.96
N GLY A 34 2.70 -4.05 23.94
CA GLY A 34 2.28 -3.43 22.69
C GLY A 34 0.89 -2.77 22.83
N PRO A 35 0.47 -2.00 21.82
CA PRO A 35 -0.84 -1.36 21.81
C PRO A 35 -1.96 -2.37 21.56
N THR A 36 -3.13 -2.07 22.09
CA THR A 36 -4.39 -2.75 21.78
C THR A 36 -5.31 -1.78 21.07
N PHE A 37 -6.06 -2.28 20.09
CA PHE A 37 -7.06 -1.50 19.38
C PHE A 37 -8.38 -2.27 19.35
N ASP A 38 -9.46 -1.56 19.16
CA ASP A 38 -10.79 -2.10 18.94
C ASP A 38 -11.09 -2.02 17.44
N LEU A 39 -10.84 -3.13 16.75
CA LEU A 39 -11.03 -3.24 15.30
C LEU A 39 -12.40 -3.82 14.98
N THR A 40 -13.19 -3.08 14.20
CA THR A 40 -14.42 -3.57 13.59
C THR A 40 -14.27 -3.58 12.07
N VAL A 41 -14.49 -4.74 11.47
CA VAL A 41 -14.67 -4.85 10.00
C VAL A 41 -16.15 -4.65 9.71
N CYS A 42 -16.49 -3.67 8.88
CA CYS A 42 -17.86 -3.29 8.58
C CYS A 42 -18.12 -3.23 7.07
N THR A 43 -19.38 -3.30 6.68
CA THR A 43 -19.81 -3.28 5.28
C THR A 43 -21.12 -2.50 5.13
N PRO A 44 -21.42 -1.90 3.96
CA PRO A 44 -22.71 -1.23 3.76
C PRO A 44 -23.92 -2.17 3.92
N GLU A 45 -23.77 -3.45 3.60
CA GLU A 45 -24.81 -4.47 3.73
C GLU A 45 -24.26 -5.65 4.55
N PRO A 46 -24.52 -5.70 5.88
CA PRO A 46 -24.09 -6.81 6.71
C PRO A 46 -24.52 -8.17 6.17
N GLY A 47 -23.62 -9.14 6.18
CA GLY A 47 -23.86 -10.47 5.62
C GLY A 47 -22.62 -11.14 5.07
N VAL A 48 -22.82 -11.98 4.06
CA VAL A 48 -21.73 -12.70 3.37
C VAL A 48 -21.20 -11.87 2.23
N LEU A 49 -19.93 -11.50 2.34
CA LEU A 49 -19.20 -10.68 1.38
C LEU A 49 -18.30 -11.58 0.51
N PRO A 50 -18.51 -11.64 -0.81
CA PRO A 50 -17.61 -12.38 -1.70
C PRO A 50 -16.26 -11.65 -1.83
N MET A 51 -15.17 -12.42 -1.76
CA MET A 51 -13.80 -11.92 -1.89
C MET A 51 -13.21 -12.26 -3.26
N LYS A 52 -12.16 -11.56 -3.66
CA LYS A 52 -11.51 -11.66 -4.98
C LYS A 52 -10.98 -13.07 -5.31
N THR A 53 -10.64 -13.88 -4.30
CA THR A 53 -10.00 -15.20 -4.48
C THR A 53 -10.97 -16.38 -4.37
N GLY A 54 -12.27 -16.13 -4.48
CA GLY A 54 -13.29 -17.17 -4.31
C GLY A 54 -13.61 -17.52 -2.86
N LEU A 55 -12.98 -16.84 -1.90
CA LEU A 55 -13.35 -16.91 -0.49
C LEU A 55 -14.59 -16.06 -0.23
N ALA A 56 -15.23 -16.27 0.90
CA ALA A 56 -16.29 -15.41 1.40
C ALA A 56 -16.03 -15.05 2.87
N LEU A 57 -16.34 -13.82 3.24
CA LEU A 57 -16.23 -13.30 4.59
C LEU A 57 -17.64 -13.01 5.12
N THR A 58 -17.97 -13.43 6.33
CA THR A 58 -19.17 -12.96 7.02
C THR A 58 -18.84 -11.71 7.79
N VAL A 59 -19.48 -10.59 7.44
CA VAL A 59 -19.32 -9.28 8.10
C VAL A 59 -20.64 -8.95 8.79
N PRO A 60 -20.72 -9.03 10.14
CA PRO A 60 -21.97 -8.78 10.87
C PRO A 60 -22.25 -7.28 11.06
N ASP A 61 -21.24 -6.43 10.99
CA ASP A 61 -21.33 -5.02 11.38
C ASP A 61 -21.55 -4.12 10.15
N GLY A 62 -22.41 -3.13 10.31
CA GLY A 62 -22.70 -2.11 9.32
C GLY A 62 -21.79 -0.87 9.46
N LEU A 63 -22.05 0.14 8.61
CA LEU A 63 -21.26 1.37 8.57
C LEU A 63 -21.38 2.24 9.83
N GLU A 64 -22.32 1.95 10.73
CA GLU A 64 -22.42 2.60 12.04
C GLU A 64 -21.13 2.48 12.85
N ALA A 65 -20.36 1.42 12.66
CA ALA A 65 -19.03 1.23 13.27
C ALA A 65 -18.04 2.36 12.92
N THR A 66 -18.25 3.06 11.80
CA THR A 66 -17.41 4.19 11.42
C THR A 66 -17.68 5.46 12.19
N GLN A 67 -18.85 5.60 12.84
CA GLN A 67 -19.30 6.87 13.43
C GLN A 67 -18.42 7.34 14.58
N ASP A 68 -17.89 6.42 15.37
CA ASP A 68 -17.05 6.70 16.54
C ASP A 68 -15.58 6.26 16.36
N ALA A 69 -15.20 5.75 15.21
CA ALA A 69 -13.85 5.28 14.96
C ALA A 69 -12.84 6.44 14.91
N ASP A 70 -11.68 6.27 15.52
CA ASP A 70 -10.55 7.20 15.42
C ASP A 70 -9.84 7.09 14.06
N LEU A 71 -9.96 5.91 13.43
CA LEU A 71 -9.44 5.59 12.11
C LEU A 71 -10.49 4.84 11.30
N VAL A 72 -10.77 5.31 10.09
CA VAL A 72 -11.59 4.61 9.10
C VAL A 72 -10.73 4.21 7.91
N ILE A 73 -10.70 2.91 7.60
CA ILE A 73 -9.88 2.34 6.53
C ILE A 73 -10.77 1.90 5.37
N ALA A 74 -10.54 2.42 4.18
CA ALA A 74 -11.09 1.89 2.94
C ALA A 74 -10.20 0.74 2.43
N LEU A 75 -10.70 -0.50 2.56
CA LEU A 75 -10.02 -1.70 2.05
C LEU A 75 -10.10 -1.77 0.52
N PRO A 76 -9.19 -2.51 -0.16
CA PRO A 76 -9.19 -2.60 -1.61
C PRO A 76 -10.41 -3.36 -2.14
N PHE A 77 -10.85 -2.96 -3.31
CA PHE A 77 -11.94 -3.54 -4.08
C PHE A 77 -11.64 -3.46 -5.58
N ASP A 78 -12.57 -3.83 -6.44
CA ASP A 78 -12.43 -3.62 -7.88
C ASP A 78 -12.40 -2.12 -8.19
N ALA A 79 -11.26 -1.61 -8.64
CA ALA A 79 -11.04 -0.18 -8.92
C ALA A 79 -11.98 0.39 -10.01
N SER A 80 -12.59 -0.48 -10.83
CA SER A 80 -13.59 -0.09 -11.84
C SER A 80 -15.01 0.03 -11.28
N ALA A 81 -15.28 -0.53 -10.11
CA ALA A 81 -16.60 -0.51 -9.48
C ALA A 81 -16.94 0.86 -8.90
N GLU A 82 -18.21 1.19 -8.93
CA GLU A 82 -18.74 2.32 -8.16
C GLU A 82 -18.89 1.90 -6.69
N VAL A 83 -18.44 2.81 -5.82
CA VAL A 83 -18.57 2.61 -4.38
C VAL A 83 -19.97 3.08 -3.95
N PRO A 84 -20.69 2.33 -3.11
CA PRO A 84 -21.98 2.76 -2.58
C PRO A 84 -21.88 4.14 -1.90
N GLU A 85 -22.86 5.02 -2.17
CA GLU A 85 -22.85 6.40 -1.63
C GLU A 85 -22.78 6.39 -0.09
N SER A 86 -23.39 5.42 0.57
CA SER A 86 -23.31 5.25 2.03
C SER A 86 -21.86 5.08 2.54
N VAL A 87 -20.99 4.43 1.76
CA VAL A 87 -19.55 4.31 2.09
C VAL A 87 -18.85 5.65 1.92
N LEU A 88 -19.16 6.38 0.83
CA LEU A 88 -18.59 7.70 0.56
C LEU A 88 -18.98 8.69 1.66
N ASP A 89 -20.24 8.65 2.09
CA ASP A 89 -20.72 9.48 3.19
C ASP A 89 -20.07 9.14 4.53
N ALA A 90 -19.86 7.85 4.81
CA ALA A 90 -19.16 7.41 6.02
C ALA A 90 -17.70 7.92 6.04
N LEU A 91 -16.99 7.88 4.91
CA LEU A 91 -15.62 8.41 4.77
C LEU A 91 -15.59 9.92 4.94
N ARG A 92 -16.51 10.66 4.30
CA ARG A 92 -16.64 12.13 4.45
C ARG A 92 -16.94 12.51 5.89
N ALA A 93 -17.89 11.83 6.53
CA ALA A 93 -18.26 12.08 7.92
C ALA A 93 -17.11 11.80 8.89
N ALA A 94 -16.36 10.72 8.68
CA ALA A 94 -15.17 10.40 9.47
C ALA A 94 -14.14 11.54 9.37
N ARG A 95 -13.82 12.00 8.15
CA ARG A 95 -12.87 13.10 7.96
C ARG A 95 -13.38 14.41 8.56
N ALA A 96 -14.66 14.73 8.39
CA ALA A 96 -15.26 15.98 8.89
C ALA A 96 -15.20 16.09 10.44
N ARG A 97 -15.28 14.98 11.17
CA ARG A 97 -15.12 14.97 12.64
C ARG A 97 -13.66 14.89 13.10
N GLY A 98 -12.69 14.85 12.18
CA GLY A 98 -11.26 14.84 12.49
C GLY A 98 -10.66 13.44 12.69
N ALA A 99 -11.39 12.37 12.39
CA ALA A 99 -10.83 11.03 12.37
C ALA A 99 -9.79 10.87 11.25
N TRP A 100 -8.85 9.97 11.45
CA TRP A 100 -7.98 9.51 10.39
C TRP A 100 -8.76 8.74 9.35
N VAL A 101 -8.48 9.01 8.07
CA VAL A 101 -9.01 8.20 6.96
C VAL A 101 -7.85 7.61 6.20
N MET A 102 -7.86 6.30 6.03
CA MET A 102 -6.78 5.57 5.34
C MET A 102 -7.34 4.76 4.17
N SER A 103 -6.58 4.67 3.09
CA SER A 103 -6.83 3.70 2.03
C SER A 103 -5.65 2.77 1.83
N ILE A 104 -5.97 1.54 1.46
CA ILE A 104 -4.98 0.52 1.11
C ILE A 104 -5.20 0.13 -0.35
N CYS A 105 -4.16 0.19 -1.18
CA CYS A 105 -4.20 -0.21 -2.59
C CYS A 105 -5.32 0.52 -3.35
N SER A 106 -6.20 -0.20 -4.06
CA SER A 106 -7.35 0.36 -4.79
C SER A 106 -8.41 1.02 -3.89
N GLY A 107 -8.34 0.90 -2.57
CA GLY A 107 -9.16 1.69 -1.65
C GLY A 107 -9.05 3.21 -1.84
N ALA A 108 -7.96 3.69 -2.47
CA ALA A 108 -7.79 5.08 -2.83
C ALA A 108 -8.88 5.61 -3.78
N PHE A 109 -9.48 4.75 -4.59
CA PHE A 109 -10.60 5.13 -5.46
C PHE A 109 -11.86 5.50 -4.66
N ALA A 110 -12.10 4.86 -3.51
CA ALA A 110 -13.20 5.26 -2.63
C ALA A 110 -12.97 6.65 -2.04
N LEU A 111 -11.73 6.95 -1.61
CA LEU A 111 -11.38 8.27 -1.10
C LEU A 111 -11.49 9.34 -2.21
N ALA A 112 -11.08 9.02 -3.42
CA ALA A 112 -11.19 9.91 -4.57
C ALA A 112 -12.66 10.19 -4.95
N GLN A 113 -13.53 9.13 -4.98
CA GLN A 113 -14.96 9.27 -5.21
C GLN A 113 -15.63 10.12 -4.11
N ALA A 114 -15.18 9.98 -2.86
CA ALA A 114 -15.66 10.81 -1.75
C ALA A 114 -15.16 12.27 -1.83
N GLY A 115 -14.26 12.63 -2.76
CA GLY A 115 -13.65 13.96 -2.88
C GLY A 115 -12.56 14.23 -1.85
N LEU A 116 -12.12 13.22 -1.10
CA LEU A 116 -11.13 13.37 -0.04
C LEU A 116 -9.69 13.48 -0.54
N LEU A 117 -9.45 13.23 -1.83
CA LEU A 117 -8.13 13.37 -2.43
C LEU A 117 -7.97 14.67 -3.24
N ASP A 118 -9.01 15.49 -3.34
CA ASP A 118 -8.95 16.75 -4.10
C ASP A 118 -7.95 17.74 -3.49
N GLY A 119 -6.96 18.14 -4.28
CA GLY A 119 -5.88 19.04 -3.86
C GLY A 119 -4.91 18.45 -2.85
N ARG A 120 -4.89 17.12 -2.71
CA ARG A 120 -3.99 16.41 -1.79
C ARG A 120 -3.01 15.52 -2.54
N ARG A 121 -1.82 15.39 -1.98
CA ARG A 121 -0.89 14.33 -2.37
C ARG A 121 -1.44 12.99 -1.92
N CYS A 122 -1.35 12.01 -2.81
CA CYS A 122 -1.83 10.66 -2.53
C CYS A 122 -1.06 9.62 -3.33
N THR A 123 -1.25 8.36 -3.01
CA THR A 123 -0.74 7.24 -3.79
C THR A 123 -1.77 6.11 -3.83
N THR A 124 -1.53 5.16 -4.69
CA THR A 124 -2.22 3.87 -4.78
C THR A 124 -1.23 2.83 -5.30
N HIS A 125 -1.65 1.60 -5.52
CA HIS A 125 -0.80 0.61 -6.16
C HIS A 125 -0.33 1.10 -7.54
N TRP A 126 0.94 0.90 -7.86
CA TRP A 126 1.54 1.41 -9.09
C TRP A 126 0.74 1.07 -10.36
N MET A 127 0.13 -0.13 -10.41
CA MET A 127 -0.73 -0.54 -11.54
C MET A 127 -1.97 0.34 -11.74
N TYR A 128 -2.40 1.06 -10.71
CA TYR A 128 -3.61 1.89 -10.73
C TYR A 128 -3.31 3.39 -10.69
N ALA A 129 -2.05 3.79 -10.53
CA ALA A 129 -1.67 5.18 -10.31
C ALA A 129 -2.10 6.09 -11.49
N ASP A 130 -1.83 5.66 -12.72
CA ASP A 130 -2.20 6.41 -13.93
C ASP A 130 -3.72 6.49 -14.10
N ASP A 131 -4.46 5.43 -13.77
CA ASP A 131 -5.92 5.41 -13.84
C ASP A 131 -6.53 6.34 -12.78
N LEU A 132 -6.00 6.32 -11.55
CA LEU A 132 -6.42 7.23 -10.49
C LEU A 132 -6.19 8.68 -10.88
N ALA A 133 -5.00 9.04 -11.36
CA ALA A 133 -4.66 10.40 -11.80
C ALA A 133 -5.55 10.87 -12.95
N ARG A 134 -5.82 10.00 -13.92
CA ARG A 134 -6.66 10.30 -15.07
C ARG A 134 -8.14 10.53 -14.69
N ARG A 135 -8.69 9.70 -13.79
CA ARG A 135 -10.09 9.78 -13.35
C ARG A 135 -10.34 10.91 -12.36
N TYR A 136 -9.34 11.23 -11.55
CA TYR A 136 -9.43 12.25 -10.49
C TYR A 136 -8.32 13.29 -10.62
N PRO A 137 -8.38 14.18 -11.63
CA PRO A 137 -7.28 15.09 -11.97
C PRO A 137 -7.00 16.17 -10.92
N ARG A 138 -7.82 16.27 -9.86
CA ARG A 138 -7.56 17.15 -8.72
C ARG A 138 -6.71 16.49 -7.64
N ALA A 139 -6.50 15.19 -7.70
CA ALA A 139 -5.62 14.46 -6.80
C ALA A 139 -4.16 14.51 -7.30
N GLU A 140 -3.22 14.78 -6.42
CA GLU A 140 -1.79 14.81 -6.74
C GLU A 140 -1.19 13.42 -6.52
N VAL A 141 -1.32 12.54 -7.51
CA VAL A 141 -0.92 11.14 -7.40
C VAL A 141 0.59 10.98 -7.54
N ASP A 142 1.25 10.43 -6.53
CA ASP A 142 2.66 10.07 -6.53
C ASP A 142 2.81 8.54 -6.64
N PRO A 143 3.19 8.00 -7.82
CA PRO A 143 3.30 6.57 -8.04
C PRO A 143 4.60 5.96 -7.46
N ALA A 144 5.53 6.78 -6.98
CA ALA A 144 6.85 6.32 -6.58
C ALA A 144 6.94 5.92 -5.11
N VAL A 145 6.03 6.39 -4.25
CA VAL A 145 6.12 6.23 -2.80
C VAL A 145 5.31 5.03 -2.28
N LEU A 146 5.67 4.49 -1.12
CA LEU A 146 4.93 3.41 -0.48
C LEU A 146 3.60 3.88 0.12
N TYR A 147 3.60 5.06 0.70
CA TYR A 147 2.42 5.72 1.27
C TYR A 147 2.60 7.25 1.28
N VAL A 148 1.50 7.95 1.39
CA VAL A 148 1.44 9.41 1.58
C VAL A 148 0.53 9.69 2.77
N GLU A 149 0.93 10.62 3.61
CA GLU A 149 0.07 11.27 4.61
C GLU A 149 -0.10 12.73 4.23
N ASP A 150 -1.34 13.16 4.07
CA ASP A 150 -1.70 14.55 3.79
C ASP A 150 -2.99 14.92 4.52
N ASP A 151 -2.90 15.90 5.43
CA ASP A 151 -4.02 16.47 6.19
C ASP A 151 -4.99 15.40 6.75
N GLY A 152 -4.49 14.43 7.53
CA GLY A 152 -5.31 13.39 8.18
C GLY A 152 -5.87 12.31 7.25
N VAL A 153 -5.43 12.31 6.00
CA VAL A 153 -5.68 11.25 5.02
C VAL A 153 -4.37 10.50 4.77
N ILE A 154 -4.42 9.18 4.81
CA ILE A 154 -3.28 8.31 4.48
C ILE A 154 -3.68 7.43 3.30
N THR A 155 -2.85 7.39 2.28
CA THR A 155 -3.02 6.49 1.14
C THR A 155 -1.79 5.61 0.98
N SER A 156 -1.94 4.35 0.62
CA SER A 156 -0.82 3.43 0.44
C SER A 156 -0.91 2.61 -0.83
N ALA A 157 0.25 2.17 -1.31
CA ALA A 157 0.36 1.30 -2.48
C ALA A 157 -0.26 -0.10 -2.26
N GLY A 158 -0.64 -0.43 -1.05
CA GLY A 158 -1.23 -1.73 -0.73
C GLY A 158 -0.20 -2.84 -0.59
N THR A 159 -0.68 -4.09 -0.50
CA THR A 159 0.17 -5.24 -0.20
C THR A 159 1.12 -4.94 0.97
N ALA A 160 2.41 -5.26 0.88
CA ALA A 160 3.37 -5.02 1.97
C ALA A 160 3.48 -3.55 2.39
N SER A 161 3.28 -2.57 1.48
CA SER A 161 3.31 -1.14 1.83
C SER A 161 2.11 -0.68 2.65
N GLY A 162 1.03 -1.46 2.69
CA GLY A 162 -0.07 -1.23 3.64
C GLY A 162 0.38 -1.39 5.09
N ILE A 163 1.32 -2.30 5.36
CA ILE A 163 1.94 -2.46 6.68
C ILE A 163 2.73 -1.20 7.04
N ASP A 164 3.51 -0.66 6.11
CA ASP A 164 4.30 0.57 6.33
C ASP A 164 3.40 1.76 6.70
N ALA A 165 2.27 1.92 6.01
CA ALA A 165 1.28 2.98 6.28
C ALA A 165 0.64 2.81 7.66
N CYS A 166 0.23 1.60 8.03
CA CYS A 166 -0.33 1.30 9.35
C CYS A 166 0.69 1.56 10.47
N LEU A 167 1.93 1.09 10.32
CA LEU A 167 3.00 1.33 11.29
C LEU A 167 3.38 2.81 11.38
N HIS A 168 3.30 3.56 10.27
CA HIS A 168 3.48 5.00 10.27
C HIS A 168 2.44 5.69 11.16
N LEU A 169 1.15 5.35 11.00
CA LEU A 169 0.09 5.92 11.82
C LEU A 169 0.24 5.54 13.30
N VAL A 170 0.54 4.28 13.60
CA VAL A 170 0.80 3.85 14.99
C VAL A 170 1.98 4.63 15.59
N ARG A 171 3.04 4.86 14.83
CA ARG A 171 4.19 5.65 15.28
C ARG A 171 3.81 7.10 15.57
N ARG A 172 3.00 7.70 14.67
CA ARG A 172 2.55 9.08 14.80
C ARG A 172 1.66 9.30 16.03
N GLU A 173 0.73 8.40 16.26
CA GLU A 173 -0.28 8.53 17.33
C GLU A 173 0.20 8.01 18.68
N LEU A 174 1.00 6.92 18.70
CA LEU A 174 1.37 6.21 19.93
C LEU A 174 2.89 6.18 20.17
N GLY A 175 3.67 6.73 19.24
CA GLY A 175 5.12 6.82 19.33
C GLY A 175 5.88 5.61 18.78
N ALA A 176 7.18 5.80 18.56
CA ALA A 176 8.07 4.82 17.92
C ALA A 176 8.15 3.49 18.68
N ARG A 177 8.04 3.51 20.01
CA ARG A 177 8.08 2.30 20.85
C ARG A 177 6.93 1.35 20.53
N GLN A 178 5.72 1.89 20.40
CA GLN A 178 4.52 1.10 20.12
C GLN A 178 4.54 0.56 18.70
N ALA A 179 4.93 1.38 17.72
CA ALA A 179 5.13 0.90 16.34
C ALA A 179 6.17 -0.22 16.25
N ALA A 180 7.29 -0.11 16.98
CA ALA A 180 8.30 -1.15 17.04
C ALA A 180 7.80 -2.45 17.72
N ALA A 181 6.92 -2.35 18.71
CA ALA A 181 6.30 -3.53 19.34
C ALA A 181 5.40 -4.29 18.35
N VAL A 182 4.58 -3.57 17.57
CA VAL A 182 3.75 -4.16 16.50
C VAL A 182 4.64 -4.81 15.43
N ALA A 183 5.61 -4.07 14.90
CA ALA A 183 6.50 -4.51 13.83
C ALA A 183 7.28 -5.78 14.20
N ARG A 184 7.79 -5.85 15.44
CA ARG A 184 8.54 -7.02 15.94
C ARG A 184 7.69 -8.29 15.92
N ARG A 185 6.43 -8.20 16.35
CA ARG A 185 5.53 -9.37 16.38
C ARG A 185 5.13 -9.81 14.97
N MET A 186 5.03 -8.87 14.03
CA MET A 186 4.80 -9.13 12.62
C MET A 186 6.06 -9.60 11.86
N VAL A 187 7.25 -9.59 12.51
CA VAL A 187 8.54 -9.93 11.89
C VAL A 187 8.85 -9.03 10.68
N VAL A 188 8.54 -7.74 10.79
CA VAL A 188 8.81 -6.72 9.78
C VAL A 188 9.66 -5.58 10.37
N PRO A 189 10.43 -4.83 9.57
CA PRO A 189 11.10 -3.64 10.05
C PRO A 189 10.07 -2.59 10.49
N PRO A 190 10.32 -1.86 11.60
CA PRO A 190 9.39 -0.83 12.08
C PRO A 190 9.32 0.40 11.17
N HIS A 191 10.28 0.57 10.29
CA HIS A 191 10.34 1.55 9.23
C HIS A 191 11.11 0.95 8.06
N ARG A 192 10.62 1.19 6.86
CA ARG A 192 11.26 0.75 5.63
C ARG A 192 11.42 1.97 4.70
N ASP A 193 12.67 2.24 4.33
CA ASP A 193 12.98 3.21 3.28
C ASP A 193 12.73 2.57 1.92
N GLY A 194 12.32 3.36 0.94
CA GLY A 194 12.10 2.92 -0.42
C GLY A 194 10.76 3.39 -0.99
N GLY A 195 10.50 2.94 -2.20
CA GLY A 195 9.30 3.30 -2.95
C GLY A 195 8.83 2.17 -3.84
N GLN A 196 7.71 2.39 -4.54
CA GLN A 196 7.17 1.44 -5.50
C GLN A 196 7.95 1.41 -6.82
N ALA A 197 8.74 2.44 -7.11
CA ALA A 197 9.45 2.57 -8.40
C ALA A 197 10.32 1.35 -8.75
N GLN A 198 10.82 0.64 -7.74
CA GLN A 198 11.58 -0.62 -7.93
C GLN A 198 10.72 -1.81 -8.39
N TYR A 199 9.38 -1.71 -8.27
CA TYR A 199 8.43 -2.77 -8.65
C TYR A 199 7.62 -2.41 -9.91
N VAL A 200 7.75 -1.18 -10.40
CA VAL A 200 7.17 -0.79 -11.69
C VAL A 200 7.97 -1.51 -12.75
N ASP A 201 7.32 -2.35 -13.54
CA ASP A 201 7.90 -2.87 -14.77
C ASP A 201 8.26 -1.67 -15.66
N THR A 202 9.51 -1.23 -15.56
CA THR A 202 10.07 -0.44 -16.65
C THR A 202 10.02 -1.38 -17.84
N PRO A 203 9.32 -1.06 -18.93
CA PRO A 203 9.35 -1.89 -20.11
C PRO A 203 10.83 -2.15 -20.42
N LEU A 204 11.27 -3.40 -20.27
CA LEU A 204 12.58 -3.78 -20.76
C LEU A 204 12.56 -3.35 -22.21
N PRO A 205 13.47 -2.48 -22.68
CA PRO A 205 13.53 -2.14 -24.09
C PRO A 205 13.58 -3.45 -24.83
N CYS A 206 12.50 -3.80 -25.53
CA CYS A 206 12.50 -4.92 -26.45
C CYS A 206 13.37 -4.45 -27.58
N ASP A 207 14.67 -4.73 -27.49
CA ASP A 207 15.54 -4.82 -28.65
C ASP A 207 17.02 -4.80 -28.23
N ALA A 208 17.89 -5.16 -29.12
CA ALA A 208 19.35 -5.39 -29.12
C ALA A 208 20.26 -4.51 -28.22
N ASP A 209 19.69 -3.60 -27.47
CA ASP A 209 20.38 -2.62 -26.61
C ASP A 209 20.31 -2.93 -25.09
N THR A 210 19.79 -4.09 -24.65
CA THR A 210 19.75 -4.44 -23.22
C THR A 210 20.98 -5.21 -22.78
N LEU A 211 21.31 -5.15 -21.48
CA LEU A 211 22.31 -6.03 -20.86
C LEU A 211 21.79 -7.46 -20.64
N GLY A 212 20.57 -7.78 -21.04
CA GLY A 212 19.95 -9.10 -20.87
C GLY A 212 20.85 -10.28 -21.30
N PRO A 213 21.44 -10.28 -22.50
CA PRO A 213 22.36 -11.34 -22.92
C PRO A 213 23.60 -11.44 -22.03
N LEU A 214 24.13 -10.31 -21.56
CA LEU A 214 25.26 -10.29 -20.64
C LEU A 214 24.87 -10.81 -19.25
N LEU A 215 23.71 -10.45 -18.74
CA LEU A 215 23.19 -10.93 -17.45
C LEU A 215 22.97 -12.45 -17.49
N ALA A 216 22.38 -12.97 -18.57
CA ALA A 216 22.23 -14.41 -18.76
C ALA A 216 23.61 -15.12 -18.77
N TRP A 217 24.57 -14.57 -19.52
CA TRP A 217 25.93 -15.10 -19.54
C TRP A 217 26.61 -15.06 -18.16
N MET A 218 26.43 -13.99 -17.38
CA MET A 218 26.96 -13.88 -16.01
C MET A 218 26.42 -14.98 -15.09
N VAL A 219 25.13 -15.30 -15.19
CA VAL A 219 24.50 -16.38 -14.39
C VAL A 219 25.09 -17.76 -14.75
N GLU A 220 25.46 -17.98 -16.01
CA GLU A 220 26.10 -19.23 -16.46
C GLU A 220 27.59 -19.33 -16.10
N HIS A 221 28.22 -18.22 -15.68
CA HIS A 221 29.66 -18.12 -15.43
C HIS A 221 29.97 -17.54 -14.05
N LEU A 222 29.18 -17.88 -13.04
CA LEU A 222 29.35 -17.39 -11.65
C LEU A 222 30.66 -17.87 -11.00
N ASP A 223 31.30 -18.86 -11.55
CA ASP A 223 32.61 -19.39 -11.16
C ASP A 223 33.80 -18.60 -11.73
N ALA A 224 33.55 -17.70 -12.68
CA ALA A 224 34.57 -16.84 -13.29
C ALA A 224 34.78 -15.54 -12.48
N GLU A 225 35.97 -14.94 -12.61
CA GLU A 225 36.20 -13.59 -12.08
C GLU A 225 35.49 -12.56 -12.97
N LEU A 226 34.39 -11.99 -12.47
CA LEU A 226 33.55 -11.03 -13.19
C LEU A 226 33.93 -9.59 -12.79
N THR A 227 34.94 -9.02 -13.44
CA THR A 227 35.34 -7.63 -13.16
C THR A 227 34.52 -6.63 -13.98
N VAL A 228 34.37 -5.39 -13.47
CA VAL A 228 33.65 -4.31 -14.19
C VAL A 228 34.29 -4.02 -15.57
N PRO A 229 35.63 -3.94 -15.72
CA PRO A 229 36.27 -3.78 -17.02
C PRO A 229 35.91 -4.91 -18.03
N ASP A 230 35.94 -6.17 -17.57
CA ASP A 230 35.64 -7.30 -18.45
C ASP A 230 34.18 -7.33 -18.88
N LEU A 231 33.26 -7.05 -17.98
CA LEU A 231 31.83 -6.98 -18.25
C LEU A 231 31.49 -5.81 -19.19
N ALA A 232 32.13 -4.64 -18.98
CA ALA A 232 32.00 -3.49 -19.86
C ALA A 232 32.52 -3.76 -21.26
N ALA A 233 33.69 -4.40 -21.38
CA ALA A 233 34.28 -4.80 -22.67
C ALA A 233 33.36 -5.80 -23.40
N ARG A 234 32.80 -6.78 -22.69
CA ARG A 234 31.86 -7.76 -23.25
C ARG A 234 30.54 -7.12 -23.69
N ALA A 235 30.09 -6.10 -22.99
CA ALA A 235 28.94 -5.29 -23.40
C ALA A 235 29.25 -4.26 -24.49
N LEU A 236 30.48 -4.20 -24.99
CA LEU A 236 30.95 -3.20 -25.95
C LEU A 236 30.73 -1.75 -25.47
N MET A 237 30.92 -1.50 -24.19
CA MET A 237 30.69 -0.22 -23.54
C MET A 237 31.93 0.26 -22.79
N SER A 238 32.03 1.58 -22.52
CA SER A 238 32.94 2.08 -21.51
C SER A 238 32.47 1.69 -20.10
N GLU A 239 33.39 1.50 -19.16
CA GLU A 239 33.08 1.16 -17.76
C GLU A 239 32.04 2.10 -17.15
N ARG A 240 32.14 3.41 -17.40
CA ARG A 240 31.19 4.42 -16.93
C ARG A 240 29.79 4.19 -17.52
N THR A 241 29.69 3.88 -18.81
CA THR A 241 28.42 3.62 -19.47
C THR A 241 27.82 2.33 -18.97
N PHE A 242 28.65 1.30 -18.84
CA PHE A 242 28.24 -0.01 -18.29
C PHE A 242 27.70 0.13 -16.86
N ALA A 243 28.45 0.74 -15.94
CA ALA A 243 28.05 0.90 -14.57
C ALA A 243 26.72 1.65 -14.42
N ARG A 244 26.51 2.72 -15.22
CA ARG A 244 25.26 3.47 -15.25
C ARG A 244 24.08 2.61 -15.75
N ARG A 245 24.28 1.87 -16.87
CA ARG A 245 23.26 1.01 -17.46
C ARG A 245 22.97 -0.20 -16.58
N PHE A 246 24.01 -0.82 -16.03
CA PHE A 246 23.86 -1.97 -15.15
C PHE A 246 23.00 -1.60 -13.93
N ARG A 247 23.29 -0.46 -13.31
CA ARG A 247 22.46 0.04 -12.19
C ARG A 247 21.04 0.38 -12.63
N ALA A 248 20.84 0.92 -13.81
CA ALA A 248 19.50 1.25 -14.31
C ALA A 248 18.66 0.01 -14.64
N GLU A 249 19.30 -1.09 -15.08
CA GLU A 249 18.62 -2.32 -15.49
C GLU A 249 18.50 -3.37 -14.37
N THR A 250 19.35 -3.28 -13.33
CA THR A 250 19.37 -4.29 -12.23
C THR A 250 19.03 -3.70 -10.86
N GLY A 251 18.91 -2.40 -10.71
CA GLY A 251 18.68 -1.69 -9.44
C GLY A 251 20.00 -1.26 -8.86
#